data_12cd177679d05c1739cfccafa644d9c6
#
_entry.id   12cd177679d05c1739cfccafa644d9c6
#
_cell.length_a   1.000
_cell.length_b   1.000
_cell.length_c   1.000
_cell.angle_alpha   90.00
_cell.angle_beta   90.00
_cell.angle_gamma   90.00
#
_symmetry.space_group_name_H-M   'P 1'
#
loop_
_entity.id
_entity.type
_entity.pdbx_description
1 polymer ?
#
loop_
_entity_poly.entity_id
_entity_poly.type
_entity_poly.pdbx_seq_one_letter_code
_entity_poly.pdbx_strand_id
1 'polypeptide(L)'
;MRRTILAALAVLMAGTSASFAVEKLKVAIPQRGFWDSTWVEFGETAGYFKDAGLEVEVFYTEGGAQTIATVVSGSVDIAMSNGILGAISTYVKGGDATPYRIISAEMTGANELFWWVKADSPIKTLKDADDKTIAFSSPGSSSNLILLTLLKQTGSKAKPVPTGGVPGTYTQTMTGQIDIGWSVVPFALKDVNEGKIRIVARSREATELANQTIRANLASVSSLKTKRESIIKFMQVIEKSIDWAYTNPQAIEIFAKNMKVTPEIAKQAVDGFFPKSAVQIGEIKDLERSLQDALDYKFIASPKTPADIAGLFDIVYKPK
;
A
#
# COMPACT_ATOMS: atom_id res chain seq x y z
N MET A 1 -12.61 -64.35 -56.80
CA MET A 1 -12.50 -64.08 -55.36
C MET A 1 -11.69 -62.82 -55.13
N ARG A 2 -12.33 -61.67 -55.00
CA ARG A 2 -11.65 -60.36 -54.77
C ARG A 2 -11.79 -60.01 -53.28
N ARG A 3 -10.66 -59.92 -52.58
CA ARG A 3 -10.60 -59.47 -51.21
C ARG A 3 -10.41 -57.96 -51.18
N THR A 4 -11.38 -57.22 -50.72
CA THR A 4 -11.35 -55.78 -50.48
C THR A 4 -10.77 -55.56 -49.09
N ILE A 5 -9.62 -54.86 -49.03
CA ILE A 5 -8.99 -54.42 -47.78
C ILE A 5 -9.49 -52.99 -47.49
N LEU A 6 -10.31 -52.85 -46.43
CA LEU A 6 -10.67 -51.54 -45.86
C LEU A 6 -9.53 -51.07 -44.96
N ALA A 7 -8.86 -50.00 -45.35
CA ALA A 7 -7.93 -49.30 -44.50
C ALA A 7 -8.69 -48.25 -43.64
N ALA A 8 -8.79 -48.48 -42.33
CA ALA A 8 -9.33 -47.49 -41.37
C ALA A 8 -8.26 -46.45 -41.06
N LEU A 9 -8.51 -45.23 -41.49
CA LEU A 9 -7.65 -44.06 -41.16
C LEU A 9 -8.06 -43.56 -39.77
N ALA A 10 -7.28 -43.87 -38.73
CA ALA A 10 -7.44 -43.28 -37.38
C ALA A 10 -6.80 -41.89 -37.38
N VAL A 11 -7.63 -40.85 -37.42
CA VAL A 11 -7.18 -39.47 -37.21
C VAL A 11 -6.91 -39.25 -35.71
N LEU A 12 -5.64 -39.27 -35.31
CA LEU A 12 -5.22 -38.83 -33.97
C LEU A 12 -5.38 -37.29 -33.91
N MET A 13 -6.45 -36.82 -33.31
CA MET A 13 -6.52 -35.43 -32.83
C MET A 13 -5.55 -35.26 -31.66
N ALA A 14 -4.34 -34.86 -31.93
CA ALA A 14 -3.44 -34.33 -30.90
C ALA A 14 -3.99 -32.98 -30.42
N GLY A 15 -4.76 -33.01 -29.37
CA GLY A 15 -5.15 -31.82 -28.61
C GLY A 15 -3.87 -31.18 -28.09
N THR A 16 -3.38 -30.14 -28.72
CA THR A 16 -2.33 -29.28 -28.17
C THR A 16 -2.94 -28.54 -26.99
N SER A 17 -2.79 -29.09 -25.78
CA SER A 17 -2.97 -28.32 -24.57
C SER A 17 -1.95 -27.19 -24.62
N ALA A 18 -2.39 -25.99 -24.97
CA ALA A 18 -1.56 -24.81 -24.84
C ALA A 18 -1.21 -24.69 -23.34
N SER A 19 -0.02 -25.17 -22.98
CA SER A 19 0.57 -24.86 -21.68
C SER A 19 0.83 -23.35 -21.70
N PHE A 20 -0.08 -22.58 -21.12
CA PHE A 20 0.19 -21.17 -20.87
C PHE A 20 1.41 -21.12 -19.94
N ALA A 21 2.51 -20.55 -20.45
CA ALA A 21 3.68 -20.30 -19.62
C ALA A 21 3.24 -19.43 -18.44
N VAL A 22 3.58 -19.87 -17.23
CA VAL A 22 3.27 -19.11 -16.01
C VAL A 22 4.11 -17.82 -16.06
N GLU A 23 3.42 -16.69 -16.04
CA GLU A 23 4.06 -15.37 -16.07
C GLU A 23 4.52 -14.98 -14.66
N LYS A 24 5.80 -14.60 -14.53
CA LYS A 24 6.39 -14.22 -13.25
C LYS A 24 6.45 -12.71 -13.08
N LEU A 25 5.91 -12.22 -11.96
CA LEU A 25 5.96 -10.83 -11.53
C LEU A 25 6.72 -10.69 -10.21
N LYS A 26 7.61 -9.69 -10.14
CA LYS A 26 8.30 -9.27 -8.93
C LYS A 26 7.57 -8.06 -8.34
N VAL A 27 7.17 -8.16 -7.08
CA VAL A 27 6.33 -7.17 -6.42
C VAL A 27 6.97 -6.73 -5.11
N ALA A 28 7.20 -5.43 -4.93
CA ALA A 28 7.61 -4.88 -3.64
C ALA A 28 6.40 -4.36 -2.87
N ILE A 29 6.33 -4.68 -1.58
CA ILE A 29 5.25 -4.28 -0.67
C ILE A 29 5.88 -3.69 0.61
N PRO A 30 5.44 -2.52 1.10
CA PRO A 30 5.95 -1.98 2.36
C PRO A 30 5.38 -2.74 3.55
N GLN A 31 6.20 -2.96 4.57
CA GLN A 31 5.78 -3.37 5.90
C GLN A 31 4.96 -4.68 5.95
N ARG A 32 5.68 -5.79 5.93
CA ARG A 32 5.10 -7.13 5.96
C ARG A 32 4.06 -7.31 7.07
N GLY A 33 2.97 -7.98 6.74
CA GLY A 33 2.01 -8.52 7.68
C GLY A 33 0.83 -7.61 8.02
N PHE A 34 0.82 -6.33 7.63
CA PHE A 34 -0.35 -5.48 7.79
C PHE A 34 -1.49 -5.91 6.86
N TRP A 35 -2.71 -5.51 7.17
CA TRP A 35 -3.89 -5.91 6.40
C TRP A 35 -3.76 -5.56 4.91
N ASP A 36 -3.46 -4.31 4.61
CA ASP A 36 -3.27 -3.80 3.26
C ASP A 36 -1.97 -4.27 2.58
N SER A 37 -1.04 -4.85 3.32
CA SER A 37 0.16 -5.50 2.78
C SER A 37 -0.02 -7.00 2.51
N THR A 38 -1.19 -7.56 2.75
CA THR A 38 -1.46 -9.01 2.70
C THR A 38 -2.28 -9.42 1.48
N TRP A 39 -2.65 -8.50 0.58
CA TRP A 39 -3.49 -8.79 -0.60
C TRP A 39 -2.94 -9.91 -1.48
N VAL A 40 -1.61 -9.96 -1.70
CA VAL A 40 -0.99 -11.02 -2.49
C VAL A 40 -1.14 -12.37 -1.79
N GLU A 41 -0.86 -12.46 -0.49
CA GLU A 41 -1.00 -13.70 0.29
C GLU A 41 -2.46 -14.19 0.33
N PHE A 42 -3.43 -13.28 0.42
CA PHE A 42 -4.84 -13.63 0.34
C PHE A 42 -5.19 -14.21 -1.04
N GLY A 43 -4.71 -13.60 -2.12
CA GLY A 43 -4.93 -14.09 -3.49
C GLY A 43 -4.23 -15.43 -3.76
N GLU A 44 -3.05 -15.65 -3.20
CA GLU A 44 -2.35 -16.93 -3.25
C GLU A 44 -3.14 -18.01 -2.50
N THR A 45 -3.58 -17.72 -1.28
CA THR A 45 -4.39 -18.64 -0.45
C THR A 45 -5.71 -19.01 -1.13
N ALA A 46 -6.36 -18.05 -1.77
CA ALA A 46 -7.59 -18.26 -2.52
C ALA A 46 -7.38 -18.94 -3.89
N GLY A 47 -6.13 -19.14 -4.32
CA GLY A 47 -5.79 -19.75 -5.62
C GLY A 47 -5.89 -18.82 -6.82
N TYR A 48 -6.22 -17.54 -6.64
CA TYR A 48 -6.52 -16.61 -7.73
C TYR A 48 -5.33 -16.31 -8.63
N PHE A 49 -4.10 -16.27 -8.11
CA PHE A 49 -2.91 -16.08 -8.92
C PHE A 49 -2.64 -17.29 -9.81
N LYS A 50 -2.80 -18.50 -9.28
CA LYS A 50 -2.70 -19.74 -10.05
C LYS A 50 -3.72 -19.79 -11.19
N ASP A 51 -4.98 -19.43 -10.91
CA ASP A 51 -6.06 -19.41 -11.89
C ASP A 51 -5.82 -18.36 -12.98
N ALA A 52 -5.14 -17.26 -12.64
CA ALA A 52 -4.74 -16.22 -13.59
C ALA A 52 -3.47 -16.57 -14.40
N GLY A 53 -2.79 -17.69 -14.09
CA GLY A 53 -1.52 -18.09 -14.70
C GLY A 53 -0.35 -17.19 -14.29
N LEU A 54 -0.40 -16.64 -13.05
CA LEU A 54 0.62 -15.76 -12.50
C LEU A 54 1.38 -16.44 -11.35
N GLU A 55 2.70 -16.24 -11.32
CA GLU A 55 3.57 -16.48 -10.17
C GLU A 55 4.06 -15.12 -9.64
N VAL A 56 3.88 -14.86 -8.36
CA VAL A 56 4.27 -13.58 -7.75
C VAL A 56 5.39 -13.79 -6.75
N GLU A 57 6.52 -13.12 -6.98
CA GLU A 57 7.65 -13.06 -6.04
C GLU A 57 7.56 -11.75 -5.24
N VAL A 58 7.31 -11.85 -3.93
CA VAL A 58 7.10 -10.68 -3.05
C VAL A 58 8.37 -10.30 -2.31
N PHE A 59 8.72 -9.02 -2.36
CA PHE A 59 9.80 -8.39 -1.61
C PHE A 59 9.21 -7.39 -0.61
N TYR A 60 9.47 -7.56 0.67
CA TYR A 60 9.02 -6.63 1.69
C TYR A 60 10.08 -5.58 1.99
N THR A 61 9.63 -4.32 2.17
CA THR A 61 10.47 -3.17 2.49
C THR A 61 10.03 -2.52 3.81
N GLU A 62 10.88 -1.67 4.39
CA GLU A 62 10.58 -0.99 5.65
C GLU A 62 9.65 0.24 5.48
N GLY A 63 9.30 0.62 4.26
CA GLY A 63 8.39 1.73 4.01
C GLY A 63 8.44 2.30 2.59
N GLY A 64 7.55 3.26 2.32
CA GLY A 64 7.27 3.75 0.97
C GLY A 64 8.48 4.25 0.18
N ALA A 65 9.44 4.93 0.81
CA ALA A 65 10.64 5.40 0.09
C ALA A 65 11.49 4.24 -0.45
N GLN A 66 11.68 3.18 0.34
CA GLN A 66 12.39 1.98 -0.11
C GLN A 66 11.59 1.25 -1.20
N THR A 67 10.26 1.18 -1.07
CA THR A 67 9.39 0.55 -2.07
C THR A 67 9.50 1.26 -3.42
N ILE A 68 9.46 2.61 -3.45
CA ILE A 68 9.69 3.40 -4.67
C ILE A 68 11.10 3.12 -5.23
N ALA A 69 12.12 3.04 -4.39
CA ALA A 69 13.48 2.78 -4.84
C ALA A 69 13.62 1.44 -5.57
N THR A 70 12.85 0.41 -5.22
CA THR A 70 12.89 -0.90 -5.91
C THR A 70 12.35 -0.83 -7.34
N VAL A 71 11.29 -0.05 -7.60
CA VAL A 71 10.76 0.14 -8.95
C VAL A 71 11.61 1.10 -9.77
N VAL A 72 12.22 2.10 -9.13
CA VAL A 72 13.15 3.03 -9.77
C VAL A 72 14.41 2.30 -10.25
N SER A 73 14.95 1.39 -9.45
CA SER A 73 16.13 0.59 -9.82
C SER A 73 15.83 -0.53 -10.83
N GLY A 74 14.55 -0.79 -11.15
CA GLY A 74 14.14 -1.90 -12.00
C GLY A 74 14.25 -3.28 -11.33
N SER A 75 14.41 -3.33 -10.01
CA SER A 75 14.50 -4.60 -9.26
C SER A 75 13.17 -5.33 -9.19
N VAL A 76 12.05 -4.62 -9.32
CA VAL A 76 10.69 -5.17 -9.32
C VAL A 76 9.87 -4.66 -10.49
N ASP A 77 8.84 -5.42 -10.85
CA ASP A 77 7.85 -5.05 -11.88
C ASP A 77 6.83 -4.05 -11.31
N ILE A 78 6.38 -4.29 -10.07
CA ILE A 78 5.34 -3.53 -9.38
C ILE A 78 5.84 -3.15 -7.98
N ALA A 79 5.55 -1.92 -7.57
CA ALA A 79 5.69 -1.45 -6.19
C ALA A 79 4.31 -1.04 -5.67
N MET A 80 3.81 -1.75 -4.66
CA MET A 80 2.50 -1.50 -4.07
C MET A 80 2.57 -0.48 -2.94
N SER A 81 1.43 0.12 -2.61
CA SER A 81 1.21 0.91 -1.39
C SER A 81 2.15 2.11 -1.20
N ASN A 82 2.46 2.81 -2.28
CA ASN A 82 3.37 3.96 -2.22
C ASN A 82 2.63 5.25 -1.89
N GLY A 83 3.23 6.08 -1.02
CA GLY A 83 2.70 7.41 -0.73
C GLY A 83 2.65 8.28 -1.98
N ILE A 84 1.48 8.90 -2.22
CA ILE A 84 1.21 9.70 -3.43
C ILE A 84 2.18 10.88 -3.57
N LEU A 85 2.55 11.56 -2.46
CA LEU A 85 3.46 12.70 -2.50
C LEU A 85 4.87 12.31 -2.95
N GLY A 86 5.37 11.14 -2.51
CA GLY A 86 6.66 10.62 -2.93
C GLY A 86 6.70 10.31 -4.43
N ALA A 87 5.63 9.69 -4.95
CA ALA A 87 5.48 9.38 -6.36
C ALA A 87 5.43 10.68 -7.22
N ILE A 88 4.60 11.65 -6.83
CA ILE A 88 4.51 12.96 -7.52
C ILE A 88 5.86 13.68 -7.49
N SER A 89 6.49 13.79 -6.31
CA SER A 89 7.76 14.50 -6.16
C SER A 89 8.87 13.92 -7.04
N THR A 90 8.98 12.60 -7.09
CA THR A 90 9.97 11.92 -7.93
C THR A 90 9.72 12.18 -9.40
N TYR A 91 8.45 12.12 -9.84
CA TYR A 91 8.09 12.40 -11.23
C TYR A 91 8.33 13.87 -11.61
N VAL A 92 7.96 14.82 -10.76
CA VAL A 92 8.20 16.26 -11.04
C VAL A 92 9.69 16.57 -11.22
N LYS A 93 10.56 15.84 -10.52
CA LYS A 93 12.02 15.98 -10.67
C LYS A 93 12.58 15.29 -11.93
N GLY A 94 12.02 14.12 -12.27
CA GLY A 94 12.53 13.28 -13.36
C GLY A 94 11.79 13.43 -14.69
N GLY A 95 10.60 14.03 -14.69
CA GLY A 95 9.71 14.11 -15.85
C GLY A 95 9.39 12.74 -16.43
N ASP A 96 9.23 12.67 -17.75
CA ASP A 96 8.92 11.42 -18.46
C ASP A 96 10.05 10.38 -18.42
N ALA A 97 11.28 10.78 -18.02
CA ALA A 97 12.38 9.87 -17.78
C ALA A 97 12.22 9.06 -16.48
N THR A 98 11.26 9.42 -15.62
CA THR A 98 10.94 8.62 -14.42
C THR A 98 10.57 7.20 -14.83
N PRO A 99 11.25 6.16 -14.25
CA PRO A 99 11.17 4.80 -14.77
C PRO A 99 9.93 4.03 -14.30
N TYR A 100 8.92 4.69 -13.76
CA TYR A 100 7.64 4.09 -13.36
C TYR A 100 6.43 4.94 -13.76
N ARG A 101 5.25 4.32 -13.65
CA ARG A 101 3.94 4.99 -13.74
C ARG A 101 3.05 4.54 -12.59
N ILE A 102 2.15 5.41 -12.15
CA ILE A 102 1.05 5.05 -11.27
C ILE A 102 0.04 4.26 -12.10
N ILE A 103 -0.21 3.01 -11.69
CA ILE A 103 -1.10 2.09 -12.40
C ILE A 103 -2.48 1.95 -11.73
N SER A 104 -2.60 2.37 -10.48
CA SER A 104 -3.83 2.27 -9.69
C SER A 104 -3.72 3.08 -8.40
N ALA A 105 -4.85 3.60 -7.90
CA ALA A 105 -5.01 3.90 -6.49
C ALA A 105 -4.91 2.60 -5.67
N GLU A 106 -4.66 2.72 -4.37
CA GLU A 106 -4.71 1.60 -3.42
C GLU A 106 -5.46 1.97 -2.15
N MET A 107 -5.24 3.17 -1.62
CA MET A 107 -5.94 3.65 -0.44
C MET A 107 -6.42 5.08 -0.63
N THR A 108 -7.71 5.29 -0.37
CA THR A 108 -8.37 6.61 -0.38
C THR A 108 -8.88 6.90 1.02
N GLY A 109 -8.55 8.09 1.52
CA GLY A 109 -8.78 8.45 2.92
C GLY A 109 -7.73 7.82 3.85
N ALA A 110 -7.66 8.33 5.06
CA ALA A 110 -6.69 7.92 6.07
C ALA A 110 -7.41 7.33 7.28
N ASN A 111 -7.24 6.03 7.53
CA ASN A 111 -7.96 5.36 8.63
C ASN A 111 -7.07 4.49 9.50
N GLU A 112 -6.00 3.92 8.96
CA GLU A 112 -5.25 2.78 9.49
C GLU A 112 -4.15 3.15 10.48
N LEU A 113 -3.73 4.43 10.51
CA LEU A 113 -2.62 4.90 11.34
C LEU A 113 -3.10 5.57 12.63
N PHE A 114 -2.21 5.56 13.61
CA PHE A 114 -2.36 6.36 14.83
C PHE A 114 -1.01 6.79 15.37
N TRP A 115 -1.04 7.89 16.14
CA TRP A 115 0.09 8.40 16.91
C TRP A 115 -0.14 8.19 18.38
N TRP A 116 0.91 7.83 19.12
CA TRP A 116 0.81 7.38 20.50
C TRP A 116 2.00 7.83 21.33
N VAL A 117 1.77 7.86 22.63
CA VAL A 117 2.78 8.17 23.65
C VAL A 117 2.78 7.10 24.73
N LYS A 118 3.82 7.04 25.54
CA LYS A 118 3.81 6.23 26.77
C LYS A 118 2.69 6.68 27.69
N ALA A 119 2.14 5.78 28.51
CA ALA A 119 1.00 6.07 29.37
C ALA A 119 1.26 7.23 30.35
N ASP A 120 2.49 7.36 30.84
CA ASP A 120 2.94 8.41 31.78
C ASP A 120 3.27 9.75 31.10
N SER A 121 3.23 9.84 29.78
CA SER A 121 3.51 11.08 29.05
C SER A 121 2.52 12.19 29.40
N PRO A 122 2.96 13.44 29.55
CA PRO A 122 2.08 14.58 29.76
C PRO A 122 1.30 14.98 28.51
N ILE A 123 1.71 14.55 27.31
CA ILE A 123 1.08 14.85 26.04
C ILE A 123 -0.27 14.13 25.95
N LYS A 124 -1.39 14.85 25.88
CA LYS A 124 -2.74 14.30 25.77
C LYS A 124 -3.28 14.33 24.35
N THR A 125 -2.91 15.36 23.59
CA THR A 125 -3.32 15.63 22.23
C THR A 125 -2.14 16.20 21.44
N LEU A 126 -2.27 16.36 20.11
CA LEU A 126 -1.23 17.02 19.31
C LEU A 126 -1.02 18.50 19.68
N LYS A 127 -2.01 19.16 20.29
CA LYS A 127 -1.88 20.55 20.76
C LYS A 127 -0.90 20.69 21.93
N ASP A 128 -0.67 19.61 22.67
CA ASP A 128 0.28 19.58 23.79
C ASP A 128 1.68 19.22 23.34
N ALA A 129 1.90 19.06 22.02
CA ALA A 129 3.12 18.48 21.46
C ALA A 129 4.10 19.53 20.88
N ASP A 130 3.90 20.80 21.18
CA ASP A 130 4.82 21.86 20.69
C ASP A 130 6.25 21.57 21.15
N ASP A 131 7.19 21.69 20.18
CA ASP A 131 8.61 21.38 20.33
C ASP A 131 8.97 19.90 20.58
N LYS A 132 7.97 19.00 20.65
CA LYS A 132 8.17 17.56 20.79
C LYS A 132 8.46 16.89 19.45
N THR A 133 9.21 15.80 19.49
CA THR A 133 9.47 14.96 18.32
C THR A 133 8.29 14.04 18.06
N ILE A 134 7.87 13.96 16.78
CA ILE A 134 6.77 13.10 16.36
C ILE A 134 7.16 12.26 15.13
N ALA A 135 6.99 10.97 15.24
CA ALA A 135 7.47 10.01 14.25
C ALA A 135 6.56 9.91 13.01
N PHE A 136 7.19 9.57 11.88
CA PHE A 136 6.56 9.07 10.66
C PHE A 136 7.54 8.15 9.94
N SER A 137 7.10 7.37 8.90
CA SER A 137 8.00 6.39 8.30
C SER A 137 9.13 7.01 7.47
N SER A 138 8.80 7.76 6.44
CA SER A 138 9.79 8.38 5.54
C SER A 138 9.19 9.56 4.77
N PRO A 139 10.01 10.51 4.29
CA PRO A 139 9.54 11.63 3.49
C PRO A 139 8.73 11.17 2.27
N GLY A 140 7.56 11.78 2.05
CA GLY A 140 6.65 11.47 0.94
C GLY A 140 5.77 10.23 1.13
N SER A 141 5.91 9.51 2.24
CA SER A 141 5.01 8.39 2.60
C SER A 141 3.61 8.88 2.99
N SER A 142 2.64 7.95 3.04
CA SER A 142 1.30 8.27 3.53
C SER A 142 1.31 8.73 4.99
N SER A 143 2.13 8.12 5.86
CA SER A 143 2.27 8.58 7.25
C SER A 143 2.81 10.00 7.35
N ASN A 144 3.68 10.41 6.42
CA ASN A 144 4.17 11.79 6.36
C ASN A 144 3.06 12.77 5.96
N LEU A 145 2.32 12.48 4.88
CA LEU A 145 1.19 13.31 4.43
C LEU A 145 0.16 13.47 5.55
N ILE A 146 -0.26 12.36 6.16
CA ILE A 146 -1.28 12.37 7.22
C ILE A 146 -0.78 13.18 8.43
N LEU A 147 0.46 12.96 8.87
CA LEU A 147 1.03 13.71 9.97
C LEU A 147 1.05 15.22 9.71
N LEU A 148 1.56 15.64 8.55
CA LEU A 148 1.63 17.05 8.20
C LEU A 148 0.24 17.70 8.16
N THR A 149 -0.76 16.97 7.65
CA THR A 149 -2.15 17.42 7.67
C THR A 149 -2.70 17.56 9.09
N LEU A 150 -2.45 16.59 9.96
CA LEU A 150 -2.86 16.66 11.37
C LEU A 150 -2.20 17.84 12.12
N LEU A 151 -0.91 18.06 11.90
CA LEU A 151 -0.19 19.20 12.50
C LEU A 151 -0.75 20.53 11.99
N LYS A 152 -1.02 20.67 10.70
CA LYS A 152 -1.64 21.85 10.10
C LYS A 152 -3.03 22.11 10.71
N GLN A 153 -3.89 21.09 10.78
CA GLN A 153 -5.25 21.19 11.32
C GLN A 153 -5.29 21.53 12.83
N THR A 154 -4.35 21.01 13.58
CA THR A 154 -4.29 21.23 15.04
C THR A 154 -3.53 22.49 15.43
N GLY A 155 -2.74 23.06 14.51
CA GLY A 155 -1.82 24.16 14.78
C GLY A 155 -0.59 23.75 15.61
N SER A 156 -0.36 22.44 15.80
CA SER A 156 0.76 21.92 16.58
C SER A 156 2.10 22.21 15.90
N LYS A 157 3.10 22.59 16.71
CA LYS A 157 4.50 22.84 16.31
C LYS A 157 5.41 21.65 16.65
N ALA A 158 4.84 20.45 16.77
CA ALA A 158 5.63 19.23 16.91
C ALA A 158 6.61 19.07 15.74
N LYS A 159 7.77 18.47 15.99
CA LYS A 159 8.88 18.31 15.03
C LYS A 159 8.82 16.92 14.39
N PRO A 160 8.41 16.80 13.11
CA PRO A 160 8.37 15.51 12.41
C PRO A 160 9.76 14.89 12.27
N VAL A 161 9.90 13.61 12.62
CA VAL A 161 11.15 12.83 12.53
C VAL A 161 10.90 11.53 11.78
N PRO A 162 11.65 11.25 10.68
CA PRO A 162 11.54 9.97 9.99
C PRO A 162 12.20 8.87 10.82
N THR A 163 11.44 7.80 11.14
CA THR A 163 11.90 6.70 12.01
C THR A 163 11.91 5.34 11.32
N GLY A 164 11.52 5.28 10.04
CA GLY A 164 11.42 4.02 9.30
C GLY A 164 10.18 3.20 9.68
N GLY A 165 10.36 1.90 9.79
CA GLY A 165 9.29 0.94 10.08
C GLY A 165 8.75 1.02 11.51
N VAL A 166 7.56 0.44 11.71
CA VAL A 166 6.84 0.47 13.00
C VAL A 166 7.63 -0.14 14.16
N PRO A 167 8.32 -1.29 14.02
CA PRO A 167 9.08 -1.87 15.14
C PRO A 167 10.21 -0.94 15.63
N GLY A 168 10.95 -0.33 14.71
CA GLY A 168 12.01 0.62 15.05
C GLY A 168 11.47 1.87 15.75
N THR A 169 10.35 2.40 15.24
CA THR A 169 9.64 3.52 15.88
C THR A 169 9.20 3.20 17.29
N TYR A 170 8.62 2.01 17.49
CA TYR A 170 8.18 1.56 18.82
C TYR A 170 9.34 1.58 19.81
N THR A 171 10.48 0.99 19.45
CA THR A 171 11.68 0.98 20.30
C THR A 171 12.17 2.39 20.62
N GLN A 172 12.29 3.28 19.62
CA GLN A 172 12.73 4.64 19.80
C GLN A 172 11.80 5.45 20.72
N THR A 173 10.48 5.22 20.62
CA THR A 173 9.50 5.91 21.46
C THR A 173 9.50 5.38 22.89
N MET A 174 9.55 4.05 23.07
CA MET A 174 9.60 3.45 24.40
C MET A 174 10.87 3.81 25.18
N THR A 175 12.00 3.99 24.48
CA THR A 175 13.28 4.44 25.09
C THR A 175 13.38 5.96 25.27
N GLY A 176 12.40 6.72 24.78
CA GLY A 176 12.37 8.18 24.92
C GLY A 176 13.25 8.94 23.93
N GLN A 177 13.74 8.30 22.88
CA GLN A 177 14.45 8.95 21.77
C GLN A 177 13.49 9.78 20.90
N ILE A 178 12.23 9.37 20.83
CA ILE A 178 11.12 10.05 20.16
C ILE A 178 9.99 10.23 21.19
N ASP A 179 9.40 11.43 21.26
CA ASP A 179 8.31 11.71 22.21
C ASP A 179 7.00 11.06 21.79
N ILE A 180 6.67 11.05 20.48
CA ILE A 180 5.40 10.55 19.95
C ILE A 180 5.68 9.58 18.81
N GLY A 181 5.34 8.32 19.00
CA GLY A 181 5.47 7.25 18.00
C GLY A 181 4.29 7.22 17.03
N TRP A 182 4.51 6.61 15.85
CA TRP A 182 3.43 6.26 14.93
C TRP A 182 3.27 4.74 14.83
N SER A 183 2.08 4.28 14.51
CA SER A 183 1.81 2.85 14.31
C SER A 183 0.71 2.62 13.29
N VAL A 184 0.67 1.38 12.80
CA VAL A 184 -0.44 0.79 12.04
C VAL A 184 -1.02 -0.35 12.87
N VAL A 185 -2.34 -0.47 12.94
CA VAL A 185 -2.97 -1.61 13.63
C VAL A 185 -2.71 -2.93 12.89
N PRO A 186 -2.60 -4.05 13.61
CA PRO A 186 -2.80 -4.26 15.03
C PRO A 186 -1.53 -4.04 15.89
N PHE A 187 -0.40 -3.61 15.26
CA PHE A 187 0.84 -3.39 16.00
C PHE A 187 0.59 -2.36 17.13
N ALA A 188 1.12 -2.66 18.31
CA ALA A 188 0.93 -1.87 19.53
C ALA A 188 -0.54 -1.76 20.04
N LEU A 189 -1.54 -2.35 19.38
CA LEU A 189 -2.93 -2.30 19.83
C LEU A 189 -3.12 -3.01 21.18
N LYS A 190 -2.37 -4.09 21.41
CA LYS A 190 -2.31 -4.77 22.71
C LYS A 190 -1.85 -3.82 23.81
N ASP A 191 -0.79 -3.05 23.58
CA ASP A 191 -0.26 -2.12 24.56
C ASP A 191 -1.22 -0.94 24.84
N VAL A 192 -2.01 -0.53 23.84
CA VAL A 192 -3.13 0.41 24.01
C VAL A 192 -4.19 -0.19 24.92
N ASN A 193 -4.60 -1.44 24.67
CA ASN A 193 -5.63 -2.12 25.45
C ASN A 193 -5.18 -2.40 26.91
N GLU A 194 -3.89 -2.63 27.12
CA GLU A 194 -3.28 -2.83 28.43
C GLU A 194 -2.94 -1.50 29.14
N GLY A 195 -3.18 -0.35 28.52
CA GLY A 195 -2.90 0.95 29.09
C GLY A 195 -1.42 1.30 29.24
N LYS A 196 -0.51 0.60 28.52
CA LYS A 196 0.93 0.89 28.51
C LYS A 196 1.28 2.11 27.66
N ILE A 197 0.49 2.32 26.61
CA ILE A 197 0.58 3.47 25.72
C ILE A 197 -0.81 4.09 25.53
N ARG A 198 -0.84 5.35 25.09
CA ARG A 198 -2.07 6.08 24.82
C ARG A 198 -2.03 6.72 23.44
N ILE A 199 -3.11 6.53 22.68
CA ILE A 199 -3.31 7.21 21.38
C ILE A 199 -3.56 8.70 21.63
N VAL A 200 -2.85 9.56 20.91
CA VAL A 200 -2.99 11.02 20.95
C VAL A 200 -3.53 11.62 19.65
N ALA A 201 -3.48 10.85 18.56
CA ALA A 201 -4.11 11.21 17.27
C ALA A 201 -4.38 9.95 16.43
N ARG A 202 -5.44 9.97 15.64
CA ARG A 202 -5.77 8.94 14.65
C ARG A 202 -5.75 9.55 13.26
N SER A 203 -5.32 8.77 12.27
CA SER A 203 -5.24 9.24 10.89
C SER A 203 -6.57 9.75 10.34
N ARG A 204 -7.70 9.14 10.73
CA ARG A 204 -9.05 9.58 10.32
C ARG A 204 -9.42 11.00 10.80
N GLU A 205 -8.67 11.56 11.75
CA GLU A 205 -8.84 12.95 12.19
C GLU A 205 -8.28 13.94 11.17
N ALA A 206 -7.46 13.49 10.21
CA ALA A 206 -7.04 14.26 9.04
C ALA A 206 -8.18 14.33 8.02
N THR A 207 -9.26 15.02 8.38
CA THR A 207 -10.53 15.03 7.63
C THR A 207 -10.41 15.58 6.21
N GLU A 208 -9.42 16.43 5.96
CA GLU A 208 -9.11 16.95 4.64
C GLU A 208 -8.69 15.85 3.65
N LEU A 209 -8.23 14.70 4.14
CA LEU A 209 -7.79 13.57 3.32
C LEU A 209 -8.89 12.53 3.04
N ALA A 210 -10.10 12.72 3.55
CA ALA A 210 -11.15 11.70 3.53
C ALA A 210 -11.47 11.14 2.14
N ASN A 211 -11.37 11.97 1.10
CA ASN A 211 -11.67 11.60 -0.28
C ASN A 211 -10.43 11.56 -1.19
N GLN A 212 -9.24 11.78 -0.64
CA GLN A 212 -7.99 11.84 -1.39
C GLN A 212 -7.32 10.47 -1.43
N THR A 213 -6.80 10.08 -2.60
CA THR A 213 -5.90 8.93 -2.69
C THR A 213 -4.59 9.26 -1.98
N ILE A 214 -4.26 8.51 -0.94
CA ILE A 214 -3.04 8.69 -0.14
C ILE A 214 -1.95 7.68 -0.50
N ARG A 215 -2.34 6.52 -1.06
CA ARG A 215 -1.43 5.49 -1.56
C ARG A 215 -1.82 5.04 -2.96
N ALA A 216 -0.79 4.71 -3.74
CA ALA A 216 -0.93 4.25 -5.12
C ALA A 216 0.01 3.08 -5.41
N ASN A 217 -0.36 2.26 -6.39
CA ASN A 217 0.46 1.20 -6.94
C ASN A 217 1.22 1.72 -8.16
N LEU A 218 2.50 1.39 -8.24
CA LEU A 218 3.41 1.78 -9.31
C LEU A 218 3.84 0.55 -10.09
N ALA A 219 4.06 0.71 -11.41
CA ALA A 219 4.74 -0.30 -12.20
C ALA A 219 5.90 0.31 -12.98
N SER A 220 6.96 -0.48 -13.21
CA SER A 220 8.08 -0.01 -14.00
C SER A 220 7.68 0.20 -15.47
N VAL A 221 8.20 1.24 -16.10
CA VAL A 221 7.94 1.52 -17.53
C VAL A 221 8.38 0.36 -18.42
N SER A 222 9.47 -0.32 -18.05
CA SER A 222 9.94 -1.51 -18.80
C SER A 222 8.94 -2.68 -18.68
N SER A 223 8.42 -2.95 -17.50
CA SER A 223 7.42 -4.02 -17.28
C SER A 223 6.08 -3.67 -17.92
N LEU A 224 5.65 -2.40 -17.91
CA LEU A 224 4.47 -1.96 -18.65
C LEU A 224 4.57 -2.18 -20.15
N LYS A 225 5.77 -2.12 -20.73
CA LYS A 225 6.01 -2.42 -22.15
C LYS A 225 6.03 -3.92 -22.46
N THR A 226 6.53 -4.75 -21.55
CA THR A 226 6.80 -6.18 -21.83
C THR A 226 5.84 -7.14 -21.15
N LYS A 227 5.18 -6.74 -20.05
CA LYS A 227 4.32 -7.58 -19.21
C LYS A 227 2.95 -6.93 -18.91
N ARG A 228 2.47 -6.03 -19.76
CA ARG A 228 1.26 -5.26 -19.50
C ARG A 228 0.05 -6.13 -19.15
N GLU A 229 -0.19 -7.18 -19.91
CA GLU A 229 -1.30 -8.10 -19.68
C GLU A 229 -1.20 -8.81 -18.32
N SER A 230 0.02 -9.19 -17.92
CA SER A 230 0.27 -9.80 -16.59
C SER A 230 0.03 -8.80 -15.46
N ILE A 231 0.38 -7.52 -15.65
CA ILE A 231 0.11 -6.45 -14.68
C ILE A 231 -1.40 -6.19 -14.57
N ILE A 232 -2.14 -6.19 -15.67
CA ILE A 232 -3.62 -6.08 -15.67
C ILE A 232 -4.23 -7.24 -14.89
N LYS A 233 -3.83 -8.48 -15.19
CA LYS A 233 -4.30 -9.68 -14.47
C LYS A 233 -3.96 -9.61 -12.97
N PHE A 234 -2.76 -9.13 -12.63
CA PHE A 234 -2.36 -8.91 -11.24
C PHE A 234 -3.33 -7.97 -10.53
N MET A 235 -3.67 -6.82 -11.12
CA MET A 235 -4.62 -5.87 -10.51
C MET A 235 -6.03 -6.45 -10.37
N GLN A 236 -6.48 -7.27 -11.34
CA GLN A 236 -7.75 -8.01 -11.24
C GLN A 236 -7.75 -9.02 -10.10
N VAL A 237 -6.61 -9.70 -9.87
CA VAL A 237 -6.45 -10.62 -8.75
C VAL A 237 -6.42 -9.85 -7.43
N ILE A 238 -5.74 -8.71 -7.36
CA ILE A 238 -5.73 -7.86 -6.15
C ILE A 238 -7.15 -7.44 -5.78
N GLU A 239 -8.00 -6.99 -6.72
CA GLU A 239 -9.41 -6.67 -6.44
C GLU A 239 -10.15 -7.87 -5.83
N LYS A 240 -10.05 -9.06 -6.46
CA LYS A 240 -10.66 -10.29 -5.94
C LYS A 240 -10.12 -10.66 -4.56
N SER A 241 -8.83 -10.44 -4.32
CA SER A 241 -8.19 -10.70 -3.02
C SER A 241 -8.71 -9.78 -1.93
N ILE A 242 -8.93 -8.50 -2.25
CA ILE A 242 -9.57 -7.54 -1.34
C ILE A 242 -10.99 -8.01 -1.03
N ASP A 243 -11.80 -8.35 -2.02
CA ASP A 243 -13.18 -8.83 -1.82
C ASP A 243 -13.23 -10.09 -0.97
N TRP A 244 -12.36 -11.06 -1.25
CA TRP A 244 -12.21 -12.29 -0.49
C TRP A 244 -11.86 -12.00 0.97
N ALA A 245 -10.92 -11.08 1.22
CA ALA A 245 -10.47 -10.76 2.57
C ALA A 245 -11.59 -10.19 3.46
N TYR A 246 -12.51 -9.41 2.89
CA TYR A 246 -13.64 -8.85 3.64
C TYR A 246 -14.84 -9.78 3.76
N THR A 247 -14.84 -10.93 3.08
CA THR A 247 -15.98 -11.87 3.07
C THR A 247 -15.62 -13.24 3.63
N ASN A 248 -14.33 -13.57 3.77
CA ASN A 248 -13.86 -14.87 4.22
C ASN A 248 -13.18 -14.77 5.59
N PRO A 249 -13.66 -15.50 6.62
CA PRO A 249 -13.10 -15.47 7.97
C PRO A 249 -11.63 -15.93 8.03
N GLN A 250 -11.18 -16.78 7.09
CA GLN A 250 -9.79 -17.22 7.00
C GLN A 250 -8.80 -16.05 6.82
N ALA A 251 -9.24 -14.94 6.22
CA ALA A 251 -8.39 -13.74 6.09
C ALA A 251 -7.99 -13.17 7.46
N ILE A 252 -8.90 -13.14 8.41
CA ILE A 252 -8.62 -12.71 9.79
C ILE A 252 -7.64 -13.66 10.47
N GLU A 253 -7.75 -14.98 10.25
CA GLU A 253 -6.83 -15.97 10.81
C GLU A 253 -5.41 -15.80 10.26
N ILE A 254 -5.27 -15.60 8.94
CA ILE A 254 -3.99 -15.32 8.29
C ILE A 254 -3.38 -14.02 8.85
N PHE A 255 -4.17 -12.96 8.93
CA PHE A 255 -3.73 -11.68 9.44
C PHE A 255 -3.30 -11.76 10.91
N ALA A 256 -4.09 -12.44 11.75
CA ALA A 256 -3.75 -12.69 13.16
C ALA A 256 -2.42 -13.45 13.30
N LYS A 257 -2.23 -14.50 12.49
CA LYS A 257 -0.99 -15.30 12.47
C LYS A 257 0.21 -14.44 12.05
N ASN A 258 0.08 -13.65 10.99
CA ASN A 258 1.16 -12.79 10.47
C ASN A 258 1.59 -11.74 11.49
N MET A 259 0.63 -11.15 12.20
CA MET A 259 0.87 -10.13 13.20
C MET A 259 1.14 -10.69 14.61
N LYS A 260 1.05 -12.03 14.79
CA LYS A 260 1.21 -12.71 16.09
C LYS A 260 0.28 -12.15 17.17
N VAL A 261 -0.96 -11.90 16.80
CA VAL A 261 -2.05 -11.46 17.67
C VAL A 261 -3.18 -12.49 17.69
N THR A 262 -4.17 -12.32 18.57
CA THR A 262 -5.35 -13.18 18.54
C THR A 262 -6.31 -12.78 17.40
N PRO A 263 -7.16 -13.69 16.92
CA PRO A 263 -8.17 -13.36 15.89
C PRO A 263 -9.09 -12.20 16.29
N GLU A 264 -9.39 -12.05 17.60
CA GLU A 264 -10.23 -10.96 18.11
C GLU A 264 -9.53 -9.60 17.94
N ILE A 265 -8.22 -9.51 18.24
CA ILE A 265 -7.41 -8.29 18.05
C ILE A 265 -7.28 -8.00 16.55
N ALA A 266 -7.06 -9.00 15.72
CA ALA A 266 -6.99 -8.85 14.28
C ALA A 266 -8.33 -8.32 13.72
N LYS A 267 -9.45 -8.89 14.15
CA LYS A 267 -10.79 -8.44 13.76
C LYS A 267 -11.06 -7.01 14.23
N GLN A 268 -10.73 -6.67 15.47
CA GLN A 268 -10.85 -5.31 16.00
C GLN A 268 -10.06 -4.30 15.15
N ALA A 269 -8.86 -4.69 14.71
CA ALA A 269 -8.04 -3.85 13.84
C ALA A 269 -8.72 -3.60 12.49
N VAL A 270 -9.22 -4.65 11.84
CA VAL A 270 -9.88 -4.53 10.53
C VAL A 270 -11.16 -3.72 10.63
N ASP A 271 -12.05 -4.07 11.57
CA ASP A 271 -13.35 -3.40 11.74
C ASP A 271 -13.20 -1.91 12.09
N GLY A 272 -12.20 -1.57 12.90
CA GLY A 272 -12.03 -0.20 13.41
C GLY A 272 -11.16 0.73 12.56
N PHE A 273 -10.32 0.16 11.65
CA PHE A 273 -9.28 0.92 10.99
C PHE A 273 -9.14 0.69 9.48
N PHE A 274 -9.71 -0.39 8.95
CA PHE A 274 -9.65 -0.68 7.52
C PHE A 274 -11.05 -0.82 6.91
N PRO A 275 -11.82 0.28 6.77
CA PRO A 275 -13.10 0.19 6.06
C PRO A 275 -12.84 -0.21 4.61
N LYS A 276 -13.61 -1.18 4.09
CA LYS A 276 -13.45 -1.68 2.71
C LYS A 276 -13.48 -0.56 1.68
N SER A 277 -14.27 0.48 1.93
CA SER A 277 -14.36 1.65 1.05
C SER A 277 -13.06 2.45 0.89
N ALA A 278 -12.12 2.31 1.84
CA ALA A 278 -10.83 2.99 1.77
C ALA A 278 -9.80 2.23 0.91
N VAL A 279 -9.89 0.90 0.83
CA VAL A 279 -8.94 0.04 0.11
C VAL A 279 -9.44 -0.23 -1.31
N GLN A 280 -9.50 0.81 -2.13
CA GLN A 280 -10.00 0.75 -3.50
C GLN A 280 -8.87 0.90 -4.50
N ILE A 281 -8.75 -0.05 -5.42
CA ILE A 281 -7.91 0.07 -6.61
C ILE A 281 -8.66 0.84 -7.70
N GLY A 282 -7.93 1.32 -8.73
CA GLY A 282 -8.52 2.04 -9.86
C GLY A 282 -8.03 3.48 -9.96
N GLU A 283 -8.94 4.42 -10.18
CA GLU A 283 -8.60 5.83 -10.43
C GLU A 283 -8.07 6.54 -9.19
N ILE A 284 -7.16 7.49 -9.41
CA ILE A 284 -6.68 8.41 -8.38
C ILE A 284 -7.76 9.46 -8.11
N LYS A 285 -8.11 9.60 -6.84
CA LYS A 285 -9.10 10.58 -6.38
C LYS A 285 -8.41 11.82 -5.83
N ASP A 286 -9.00 12.97 -6.09
CA ASP A 286 -8.58 14.30 -5.60
C ASP A 286 -7.09 14.60 -5.87
N LEU A 287 -6.68 14.44 -7.14
CA LEU A 287 -5.31 14.70 -7.58
C LEU A 287 -4.91 16.16 -7.40
N GLU A 288 -5.84 17.10 -7.61
CA GLU A 288 -5.58 18.53 -7.41
C GLU A 288 -5.18 18.82 -5.96
N ARG A 289 -5.87 18.19 -5.00
CA ARG A 289 -5.51 18.30 -3.60
C ARG A 289 -4.13 17.69 -3.34
N SER A 290 -3.82 16.54 -3.93
CA SER A 290 -2.49 15.92 -3.79
C SER A 290 -1.36 16.82 -4.31
N LEU A 291 -1.60 17.57 -5.39
CA LEU A 291 -0.67 18.54 -5.93
C LEU A 291 -0.53 19.77 -5.02
N GLN A 292 -1.63 20.25 -4.45
CA GLN A 292 -1.59 21.35 -3.48
C GLN A 292 -0.85 20.93 -2.21
N ASP A 293 -1.08 19.75 -1.67
CA ASP A 293 -0.35 19.21 -0.51
C ASP A 293 1.14 19.03 -0.83
N ALA A 294 1.47 18.57 -2.05
CA ALA A 294 2.86 18.45 -2.49
C ALA A 294 3.58 19.82 -2.50
N LEU A 295 2.87 20.88 -2.89
CA LEU A 295 3.38 22.24 -2.85
C LEU A 295 3.49 22.78 -1.41
N ASP A 296 2.40 22.71 -0.64
CA ASP A 296 2.32 23.22 0.74
C ASP A 296 3.38 22.57 1.64
N TYR A 297 3.61 21.28 1.48
CA TYR A 297 4.58 20.50 2.25
C TYR A 297 5.97 20.43 1.59
N LYS A 298 6.22 21.24 0.53
CA LYS A 298 7.52 21.43 -0.13
C LYS A 298 8.10 20.15 -0.78
N PHE A 299 7.23 19.24 -1.23
CA PHE A 299 7.65 18.10 -2.06
C PHE A 299 7.89 18.51 -3.52
N ILE A 300 7.24 19.58 -3.97
CA ILE A 300 7.47 20.24 -5.26
C ILE A 300 7.75 21.73 -5.04
N ALA A 301 8.56 22.32 -5.90
CA ALA A 301 9.02 23.71 -5.75
C ALA A 301 8.09 24.77 -6.36
N SER A 302 7.18 24.35 -7.25
CA SER A 302 6.24 25.24 -7.94
C SER A 302 4.89 24.55 -8.15
N PRO A 303 3.79 25.31 -8.25
CA PRO A 303 2.48 24.76 -8.54
C PRO A 303 2.49 23.89 -9.81
N LYS A 304 1.72 22.80 -9.77
CA LYS A 304 1.48 21.88 -10.89
C LYS A 304 0.00 21.61 -11.02
N THR A 305 -0.44 21.41 -12.25
CA THR A 305 -1.79 20.95 -12.59
C THR A 305 -1.78 19.44 -12.89
N PRO A 306 -2.92 18.77 -12.88
CA PRO A 306 -3.01 17.37 -13.36
C PRO A 306 -2.43 17.18 -14.77
N ALA A 307 -2.60 18.16 -15.66
CA ALA A 307 -2.05 18.12 -17.02
C ALA A 307 -0.51 18.13 -17.04
N ASP A 308 0.15 18.85 -16.14
CA ASP A 308 1.62 18.91 -16.05
C ASP A 308 2.26 17.58 -15.66
N ILE A 309 1.50 16.70 -15.05
CA ILE A 309 1.97 15.39 -14.59
C ILE A 309 1.16 14.22 -15.20
N ALA A 310 0.44 14.47 -16.30
CA ALA A 310 -0.37 13.44 -16.95
C ALA A 310 0.44 12.19 -17.33
N GLY A 311 1.70 12.37 -17.73
CA GLY A 311 2.62 11.27 -18.03
C GLY A 311 3.01 10.40 -16.84
N LEU A 312 2.72 10.80 -15.58
CA LEU A 312 2.90 9.95 -14.40
C LEU A 312 1.90 8.77 -14.38
N PHE A 313 0.76 8.88 -15.04
CA PHE A 313 -0.35 7.93 -14.88
C PHE A 313 -0.48 7.00 -16.10
N ASP A 314 -0.64 5.72 -15.80
CA ASP A 314 -1.03 4.68 -16.75
C ASP A 314 -1.96 3.70 -16.00
N ILE A 315 -3.20 4.12 -15.76
CA ILE A 315 -4.20 3.33 -15.02
C ILE A 315 -4.57 2.11 -15.87
N VAL A 316 -4.01 0.96 -15.52
CA VAL A 316 -4.11 -0.27 -16.31
C VAL A 316 -5.40 -1.05 -16.07
N TYR A 317 -6.08 -0.79 -14.95
CA TYR A 317 -7.29 -1.50 -14.57
C TYR A 317 -8.25 -0.58 -13.81
N LYS A 318 -9.53 -0.64 -14.18
CA LYS A 318 -10.63 0.04 -13.48
C LYS A 318 -11.62 -1.03 -13.03
N PRO A 319 -11.91 -1.15 -11.73
CA PRO A 319 -12.99 -1.99 -11.23
C PRO A 319 -14.33 -1.64 -11.89
N LYS A 320 -15.18 -2.65 -12.02
CA LYS A 320 -16.53 -2.49 -12.59
C LYS A 320 -17.52 -1.97 -11.56
#